data_b2e39e432acf7d9e5b6cc91e91baaad0
#
_entry.id   b2e39e432acf7d9e5b6cc91e91baaad0
#
_cell.length_a   1.000
_cell.length_b   1.000
_cell.length_c   1.000
_cell.angle_alpha   90.00
_cell.angle_beta   90.00
_cell.angle_gamma   90.00
#
_symmetry.space_group_name_H-M   'P 1'
#
loop_
_entity.id
_entity.type
_entity.pdbx_description
1 polymer ?
#
loop_
_entity_poly.entity_id
_entity_poly.type
_entity_poly.pdbx_seq_one_letter_code
_entity_poly.pdbx_strand_id
1 'polypeptide(L)'
;IQHYVPDAVSIVTSDRFHTQYVRRLNDWSKRFDFRKGVVQSVEDLFEPTAVDSLLGCVFEIVRHEHTLEDTQAGAPDTSLWKVGLTGGTMHMAAVAMTAASLLDSTAFYVIKPEDGEAVMPNRDVLEFPSLTAMKMRLK
;
A
#
# COMPACT_ATOMS: atom_id res chain seq x y z
N ILE A 1 -7.83 3.56 -6.14
CA ILE A 1 -7.59 5.03 -6.19
C ILE A 1 -8.92 5.78 -6.10
N GLN A 2 -9.88 5.46 -6.94
CA GLN A 2 -11.18 6.17 -6.92
C GLN A 2 -11.94 6.02 -5.61
N HIS A 3 -11.76 4.92 -4.90
CA HIS A 3 -12.42 4.68 -3.62
C HIS A 3 -11.89 5.58 -2.50
N TYR A 4 -10.57 5.69 -2.39
CA TYR A 4 -9.94 6.43 -1.29
C TYR A 4 -9.60 7.88 -1.61
N VAL A 5 -9.49 8.23 -2.87
CA VAL A 5 -9.07 9.57 -3.33
C VAL A 5 -7.79 10.00 -2.59
N PRO A 6 -6.69 9.26 -2.76
CA PRO A 6 -5.48 9.49 -1.97
C PRO A 6 -4.78 10.80 -2.36
N ASP A 7 -4.05 11.38 -1.40
CA ASP A 7 -3.16 12.52 -1.66
C ASP A 7 -1.89 12.08 -2.37
N ALA A 8 -1.42 10.87 -2.07
CA ALA A 8 -0.22 10.29 -2.66
C ALA A 8 -0.34 8.77 -2.75
N VAL A 9 0.31 8.18 -3.73
CA VAL A 9 0.36 6.72 -3.92
C VAL A 9 1.81 6.31 -4.12
N SER A 10 2.21 5.27 -3.41
CA SER A 10 3.50 4.59 -3.58
C SER A 10 3.26 3.11 -3.86
N ILE A 11 4.21 2.46 -4.49
CA ILE A 11 4.08 1.06 -4.92
C ILE A 11 5.31 0.27 -4.49
N VAL A 12 5.08 -0.94 -4.00
CA VAL A 12 6.12 -1.95 -3.78
C VAL A 12 5.89 -3.08 -4.78
N THR A 13 6.92 -3.45 -5.50
CA THR A 13 6.83 -4.46 -6.56
C THR A 13 8.12 -5.29 -6.64
N SER A 14 8.18 -6.24 -7.57
CA SER A 14 9.43 -6.89 -7.96
C SER A 14 10.15 -6.08 -9.02
N ASP A 15 11.46 -6.27 -9.13
CA ASP A 15 12.29 -5.58 -10.14
C ASP A 15 11.79 -5.82 -11.56
N ARG A 16 11.25 -7.01 -11.80
CA ARG A 16 10.67 -7.38 -13.09
C ARG A 16 9.61 -6.40 -13.58
N PHE A 17 8.81 -5.85 -12.68
CA PHE A 17 7.69 -4.97 -13.01
C PHE A 17 7.95 -3.51 -12.65
N HIS A 18 9.15 -3.17 -12.19
CA HIS A 18 9.48 -1.82 -11.73
C HIS A 18 9.17 -0.75 -12.79
N THR A 19 9.72 -0.89 -14.01
CA THR A 19 9.53 0.07 -15.11
C THR A 19 8.05 0.21 -15.46
N GLN A 20 7.33 -0.90 -15.50
CA GLN A 20 5.90 -0.91 -15.81
C GLN A 20 5.10 -0.11 -14.78
N TYR A 21 5.40 -0.28 -13.49
CA TYR A 21 4.68 0.43 -12.44
C TYR A 21 5.08 1.90 -12.35
N VAL A 22 6.31 2.26 -12.67
CA VAL A 22 6.71 3.67 -12.79
C VAL A 22 5.84 4.38 -13.83
N ARG A 23 5.64 3.76 -14.99
CA ARG A 23 4.77 4.29 -16.04
C ARG A 23 3.32 4.39 -15.59
N ARG A 24 2.79 3.32 -15.02
CA ARG A 24 1.40 3.27 -14.53
C ARG A 24 1.14 4.33 -13.47
N LEU A 25 2.04 4.47 -12.52
CA LEU A 25 1.91 5.46 -11.46
C LEU A 25 1.89 6.88 -12.04
N ASN A 26 2.73 7.14 -13.04
CA ASN A 26 2.75 8.41 -13.72
C ASN A 26 1.42 8.71 -14.43
N ASP A 27 0.86 7.73 -15.14
CA ASP A 27 -0.41 7.89 -15.85
C ASP A 27 -1.57 8.06 -14.86
N TRP A 28 -1.61 7.26 -13.80
CA TRP A 28 -2.64 7.33 -12.77
C TRP A 28 -2.61 8.66 -12.02
N SER A 29 -1.42 9.19 -11.72
CA SER A 29 -1.29 10.46 -11.02
C SER A 29 -1.90 11.62 -11.80
N LYS A 30 -1.76 11.59 -13.13
CA LYS A 30 -2.38 12.59 -14.01
C LYS A 30 -3.88 12.41 -14.11
N ARG A 31 -4.32 11.15 -14.22
CA ARG A 31 -5.74 10.82 -14.40
C ARG A 31 -6.57 11.06 -13.15
N PHE A 32 -6.03 10.77 -11.98
CA PHE A 32 -6.74 10.83 -10.71
C PHE A 32 -6.28 11.94 -9.77
N ASP A 33 -5.38 12.78 -10.22
CA ASP A 33 -4.90 13.98 -9.53
C ASP A 33 -4.38 13.70 -8.11
N PHE A 34 -3.32 12.89 -8.04
CA PHE A 34 -2.59 12.67 -6.80
C PHE A 34 -1.09 12.87 -7.02
N ARG A 35 -0.35 13.08 -5.93
CA ARG A 35 1.11 13.19 -5.97
C ARG A 35 1.72 11.79 -6.11
N LYS A 36 2.63 11.63 -7.05
CA LYS A 36 3.40 10.38 -7.15
C LYS A 36 4.31 10.25 -5.95
N GLY A 37 4.19 9.13 -5.25
CA GLY A 37 5.15 8.72 -4.26
C GLY A 37 6.36 8.04 -4.91
N VAL A 38 6.83 6.97 -4.32
CA VAL A 38 7.97 6.20 -4.82
C VAL A 38 7.53 4.81 -5.27
N VAL A 39 8.28 4.25 -6.22
CA VAL A 39 8.16 2.85 -6.59
C VAL A 39 9.40 2.14 -6.07
N GLN A 40 9.21 1.27 -5.08
CA GLN A 40 10.28 0.46 -4.51
C GLN A 40 10.18 -0.95 -5.06
N SER A 41 11.32 -1.58 -5.33
CA SER A 41 11.31 -2.92 -5.87
C SER A 41 12.29 -3.84 -5.16
N VAL A 42 11.98 -5.14 -5.20
CA VAL A 42 12.79 -6.21 -4.64
C VAL A 42 13.27 -7.10 -5.77
N GLU A 43 14.55 -7.44 -5.76
CA GLU A 43 15.18 -8.20 -6.83
C GLU A 43 14.59 -9.60 -6.99
N ASP A 44 14.51 -10.34 -5.89
CA ASP A 44 14.00 -11.71 -5.92
C ASP A 44 12.98 -11.93 -4.80
N LEU A 45 11.72 -12.16 -5.20
CA LEU A 45 10.63 -12.41 -4.27
C LEU A 45 10.67 -13.81 -3.63
N PHE A 46 11.46 -14.72 -4.16
CA PHE A 46 11.51 -16.11 -3.71
C PHE A 46 12.73 -16.41 -2.83
N GLU A 47 13.57 -15.41 -2.60
CA GLU A 47 14.69 -15.53 -1.66
C GLU A 47 14.18 -15.55 -0.21
N PRO A 48 14.86 -16.27 0.70
CA PRO A 48 14.45 -16.28 2.12
C PRO A 48 14.41 -14.90 2.77
N THR A 49 15.19 -13.96 2.26
CA THR A 49 15.25 -12.58 2.76
C THR A 49 14.19 -11.66 2.15
N ALA A 50 13.36 -12.16 1.27
CA ALA A 50 12.36 -11.34 0.56
C ALA A 50 11.38 -10.65 1.51
N VAL A 51 10.97 -11.31 2.60
CA VAL A 51 10.08 -10.72 3.60
C VAL A 51 10.70 -9.47 4.20
N ASP A 52 11.96 -9.55 4.65
CA ASP A 52 12.66 -8.41 5.22
C ASP A 52 12.86 -7.30 4.20
N SER A 53 13.18 -7.66 2.95
CA SER A 53 13.35 -6.70 1.87
C SER A 53 12.05 -5.98 1.54
N LEU A 54 10.94 -6.69 1.48
CA LEU A 54 9.62 -6.09 1.24
C LEU A 54 9.19 -5.16 2.38
N LEU A 55 9.37 -5.58 3.62
CA LEU A 55 9.10 -4.74 4.79
C LEU A 55 9.99 -3.49 4.78
N GLY A 56 11.26 -3.65 4.42
CA GLY A 56 12.20 -2.54 4.27
C GLY A 56 11.72 -1.52 3.24
N CYS A 57 11.19 -1.98 2.12
CA CYS A 57 10.61 -1.10 1.10
C CYS A 57 9.44 -0.28 1.66
N VAL A 58 8.54 -0.92 2.40
CA VAL A 58 7.41 -0.22 3.01
C VAL A 58 7.88 0.84 3.99
N PHE A 59 8.84 0.51 4.86
CA PHE A 59 9.36 1.45 5.85
C PHE A 59 10.14 2.60 5.21
N GLU A 60 10.83 2.37 4.09
CA GLU A 60 11.46 3.44 3.33
C GLU A 60 10.43 4.42 2.75
N ILE A 61 9.31 3.90 2.26
CA ILE A 61 8.21 4.73 1.79
C ILE A 61 7.66 5.59 2.92
N VAL A 62 7.42 5.01 4.08
CA VAL A 62 6.92 5.73 5.25
C VAL A 62 7.90 6.83 5.67
N ARG A 63 9.18 6.51 5.69
CA ARG A 63 10.25 7.46 6.02
C ARG A 63 10.31 8.62 5.03
N HIS A 64 10.21 8.31 3.74
CA HIS A 64 10.21 9.30 2.68
C HIS A 64 9.04 10.28 2.83
N GLU A 65 7.84 9.76 3.04
CA GLU A 65 6.64 10.59 3.21
C GLU A 65 6.73 11.45 4.48
N HIS A 66 7.25 10.91 5.55
CA HIS A 66 7.45 11.65 6.79
C HIS A 66 8.41 12.83 6.59
N THR A 67 9.47 12.63 5.82
CA THR A 67 10.44 13.69 5.48
C THR A 67 9.78 14.79 4.65
N LEU A 68 8.93 14.42 3.69
CA LEU A 68 8.22 15.38 2.85
C LEU A 68 7.21 16.22 3.61
N GLU A 69 6.58 15.66 4.63
CA GLU A 69 5.63 16.36 5.47
C GLU A 69 6.31 17.37 6.41
N ASP A 70 7.64 17.36 6.47
CA ASP A 70 8.44 18.22 7.35
C ASP A 70 7.91 18.23 8.78
N THR A 71 7.54 17.08 9.25
CA THR A 71 7.00 16.95 10.58
C THR A 71 8.13 17.07 11.59
N GLN A 72 7.94 17.95 12.54
CA GLN A 72 8.86 18.10 13.64
C GLN A 72 8.89 16.81 14.46
N ALA A 73 10.07 16.41 14.85
CA ALA A 73 10.42 15.29 15.71
C ALA A 73 9.26 14.41 16.21
N GLY A 74 9.28 13.15 15.89
CA GLY A 74 8.32 12.15 16.36
C GLY A 74 8.14 11.04 15.34
N ALA A 75 7.40 10.01 15.72
CA ALA A 75 7.06 8.92 14.80
C ALA A 75 6.07 9.42 13.73
N PRO A 76 6.15 8.92 12.48
CA PRO A 76 5.17 9.26 11.45
C PRO A 76 3.76 8.90 11.88
N ASP A 77 2.79 9.77 11.60
CA ASP A 77 1.38 9.43 11.75
C ASP A 77 0.94 8.60 10.54
N THR A 78 0.70 7.32 10.77
CA THR A 78 0.29 6.38 9.73
C THR A 78 -1.20 6.03 9.80
N SER A 79 -1.97 6.72 10.64
CA SER A 79 -3.39 6.41 10.85
C SER A 79 -4.25 6.60 9.59
N LEU A 80 -3.86 7.51 8.71
CA LEU A 80 -4.56 7.78 7.45
C LEU A 80 -4.05 6.93 6.28
N TRP A 81 -3.03 6.13 6.50
CA TRP A 81 -2.47 5.29 5.46
C TRP A 81 -3.35 4.09 5.17
N LYS A 82 -3.38 3.70 3.90
CA LYS A 82 -4.08 2.51 3.44
C LYS A 82 -3.08 1.61 2.73
N VAL A 83 -3.02 0.35 3.11
CA VAL A 83 -2.10 -0.63 2.53
C VAL A 83 -2.90 -1.59 1.66
N GLY A 84 -2.62 -1.58 0.36
CA GLY A 84 -3.31 -2.45 -0.60
C GLY A 84 -2.72 -3.85 -0.63
N LEU A 85 -3.58 -4.85 -0.57
CA LEU A 85 -3.22 -6.27 -0.61
C LEU A 85 -3.39 -6.89 -1.99
N THR A 86 -4.07 -6.20 -2.90
CA THR A 86 -4.44 -6.74 -4.21
C THR A 86 -3.29 -6.62 -5.22
N GLY A 87 -3.12 -7.61 -6.05
CA GLY A 87 -2.25 -7.53 -7.23
C GLY A 87 -0.83 -8.02 -7.02
N GLY A 88 -0.53 -8.68 -5.93
CA GLY A 88 0.76 -9.29 -5.69
C GLY A 88 0.67 -10.80 -5.55
N THR A 89 1.79 -11.44 -5.25
CA THR A 89 1.81 -12.83 -4.84
C THR A 89 1.21 -12.96 -3.43
N MET A 90 0.90 -14.19 -3.03
CA MET A 90 0.34 -14.44 -1.70
C MET A 90 1.29 -13.98 -0.58
N HIS A 91 2.59 -14.23 -0.72
CA HIS A 91 3.53 -13.77 0.31
C HIS A 91 3.71 -12.25 0.32
N MET A 92 3.56 -11.58 -0.82
CA MET A 92 3.51 -10.11 -0.85
C MET A 92 2.29 -9.57 -0.09
N ALA A 93 1.13 -10.21 -0.27
CA ALA A 93 -0.07 -9.85 0.48
C ALA A 93 0.11 -10.06 1.98
N ALA A 94 0.74 -11.18 2.38
CA ALA A 94 1.03 -11.46 3.79
C ALA A 94 1.98 -10.42 4.38
N VAL A 95 3.02 -10.03 3.65
CA VAL A 95 3.96 -8.96 4.07
C VAL A 95 3.22 -7.62 4.18
N ALA A 96 2.38 -7.29 3.22
CA ALA A 96 1.60 -6.06 3.25
C ALA A 96 0.67 -6.01 4.47
N MET A 97 0.03 -7.14 4.82
CA MET A 97 -0.80 -7.23 6.01
C MET A 97 0.01 -7.06 7.29
N THR A 98 1.20 -7.66 7.35
CA THR A 98 2.14 -7.49 8.46
C THR A 98 2.55 -6.02 8.59
N ALA A 99 2.89 -5.38 7.47
CA ALA A 99 3.25 -3.97 7.45
C ALA A 99 2.11 -3.08 7.95
N ALA A 100 0.89 -3.33 7.48
CA ALA A 100 -0.29 -2.60 7.94
C ALA A 100 -0.47 -2.73 9.45
N SER A 101 -0.27 -3.92 9.99
CA SER A 101 -0.33 -4.18 11.44
C SER A 101 0.74 -3.41 12.20
N LEU A 102 1.98 -3.43 11.74
CA LEU A 102 3.09 -2.72 12.37
C LEU A 102 2.92 -1.19 12.31
N LEU A 103 2.30 -0.69 11.27
CA LEU A 103 2.02 0.74 11.09
C LEU A 103 0.71 1.18 11.74
N ASP A 104 -0.04 0.25 12.29
CA ASP A 104 -1.41 0.47 12.79
C ASP A 104 -2.30 1.16 11.76
N SER A 105 -2.20 0.69 10.53
CA SER A 105 -2.92 1.22 9.37
C SER A 105 -3.98 0.26 8.89
N THR A 106 -4.96 0.77 8.14
CA THR A 106 -5.98 -0.06 7.51
C THR A 106 -5.39 -0.72 6.25
N ALA A 107 -5.60 -2.02 6.11
CA ALA A 107 -5.34 -2.73 4.87
C ALA A 107 -6.64 -2.90 4.08
N PHE A 108 -6.53 -3.02 2.77
CA PHE A 108 -7.70 -3.24 1.92
C PHE A 108 -7.42 -4.25 0.82
N TYR A 109 -8.48 -4.90 0.38
CA TYR A 109 -8.45 -5.85 -0.72
C TYR A 109 -9.59 -5.50 -1.68
N VAL A 110 -9.26 -5.43 -2.97
CA VAL A 110 -10.26 -5.18 -4.02
C VAL A 110 -10.75 -6.52 -4.55
N ILE A 111 -12.02 -6.82 -4.36
CA ILE A 111 -12.63 -8.02 -4.94
C ILE A 111 -12.66 -7.83 -6.45
N LYS A 112 -12.08 -8.79 -7.18
CA LYS A 112 -12.09 -8.74 -8.64
C LYS A 112 -13.53 -8.89 -9.12
N PRO A 113 -14.08 -7.88 -9.84
CA PRO A 113 -15.43 -8.00 -10.38
C PRO A 113 -15.48 -9.06 -11.47
N GLU A 114 -16.68 -9.52 -11.79
CA GLU A 114 -16.90 -10.39 -12.94
C GLU A 114 -16.46 -9.67 -14.22
N ASP A 115 -16.17 -10.46 -15.27
CA ASP A 115 -15.66 -9.92 -16.52
C ASP A 115 -16.56 -8.79 -17.06
N GLY A 116 -15.95 -7.63 -17.32
CA GLY A 116 -16.61 -6.47 -17.87
C GLY A 116 -17.30 -5.56 -16.85
N GLU A 117 -17.34 -5.91 -15.58
CA GLU A 117 -17.90 -5.05 -14.54
C GLU A 117 -16.87 -4.09 -13.97
N ALA A 118 -17.29 -2.87 -13.66
CA ALA A 118 -16.45 -1.91 -12.95
C ALA A 118 -16.41 -2.22 -11.44
N VAL A 119 -15.30 -1.92 -10.80
CA VAL A 119 -15.18 -2.01 -9.33
C VAL A 119 -16.14 -1.00 -8.69
N MET A 120 -16.99 -1.48 -7.79
CA MET A 120 -17.91 -0.64 -7.02
C MET A 120 -17.30 -0.33 -5.65
N PRO A 121 -17.00 0.95 -5.35
CA PRO A 121 -16.25 1.32 -4.15
C PRO A 121 -16.80 0.75 -2.85
N ASN A 122 -18.09 0.80 -2.62
CA ASN A 122 -18.70 0.36 -1.37
C ASN A 122 -19.02 -1.14 -1.32
N ARG A 123 -18.88 -1.85 -2.44
CA ARG A 123 -19.19 -3.28 -2.54
C ARG A 123 -17.94 -4.13 -2.68
N ASP A 124 -17.01 -3.67 -3.51
CA ASP A 124 -15.90 -4.49 -4.00
C ASP A 124 -14.57 -4.19 -3.27
N VAL A 125 -14.57 -3.29 -2.31
CA VAL A 125 -13.40 -3.01 -1.47
C VAL A 125 -13.66 -3.51 -0.06
N LEU A 126 -12.86 -4.50 0.36
CA LEU A 126 -12.87 -5.02 1.73
C LEU A 126 -11.79 -4.34 2.55
N GLU A 127 -12.14 -3.83 3.72
CA GLU A 127 -11.19 -3.22 4.62
C GLU A 127 -10.89 -4.13 5.82
N PHE A 128 -9.61 -4.22 6.14
CA PHE A 128 -9.12 -4.85 7.37
C PHE A 128 -8.72 -3.72 8.30
N PRO A 129 -9.47 -3.50 9.41
CA PRO A 129 -9.20 -2.38 10.30
C PRO A 129 -7.80 -2.43 10.91
N SER A 130 -7.30 -1.30 11.36
CA SER A 130 -6.05 -1.23 12.12
C SER A 130 -6.15 -2.08 13.40
N LEU A 131 -5.00 -2.45 13.96
CA LEU A 131 -4.96 -3.21 15.21
C LEU A 131 -5.66 -2.46 16.35
N THR A 132 -5.47 -1.16 16.45
CA THR A 132 -6.15 -0.34 17.47
C THR A 132 -7.66 -0.40 17.29
N ALA A 133 -8.19 -0.25 16.08
CA ALA A 133 -9.62 -0.33 15.81
C ALA A 133 -10.17 -1.74 16.13
N MET A 134 -9.43 -2.79 15.77
CA MET A 134 -9.83 -4.17 16.07
C MET A 134 -9.87 -4.44 17.57
N LYS A 135 -8.88 -3.97 18.33
CA LYS A 135 -8.85 -4.10 19.78
C LYS A 135 -10.04 -3.40 20.43
N MET A 136 -10.45 -2.27 19.94
CA MET A 136 -11.63 -1.55 20.42
C MET A 136 -12.91 -2.36 20.22
N ARG A 137 -13.01 -3.09 19.11
CA ARG A 137 -14.18 -3.95 18.82
C ARG A 137 -14.27 -5.17 19.74
N LEU A 138 -13.14 -5.62 20.29
CA LEU A 138 -13.11 -6.76 21.20
C LEU A 138 -13.51 -6.41 22.64
N LYS A 139 -13.62 -5.15 22.96
CA LYS A 139 -14.09 -4.68 24.25
C LYS A 139 -15.61 -4.55 24.23
#